data_476b5d2351aa5d54c087fc2de8aeecd8
#
_entry.id   476b5d2351aa5d54c087fc2de8aeecd8
#
_cell.length_a   1.000
_cell.length_b   1.000
_cell.length_c   1.000
_cell.angle_alpha   90.00
_cell.angle_beta   90.00
_cell.angle_gamma   90.00
#
_symmetry.space_group_name_H-M   'P 1'
#
loop_
_entity.id
_entity.type
_entity.pdbx_description
1 polymer ?
#
loop_
_entity_poly.entity_id
_entity_poly.type
_entity_poly.pdbx_seq_one_letter_code
_entity_poly.pdbx_strand_id
1 'polypeptide(L)'
;MPHSEAFIRGPIRGPIRGLGPRSWGRVGRWSRIALGWCLLATVLQAEVRTGADALLAADPSPLRGRRVGLVTNPTGVTRDLESLALRLRQRKDFELVALYGPEHGVRGNAQAGDKVGFQWDPVLGLPLFSLYGKTFKPTGPMLTNIAGMVRGSPGIPTNAVLAERIDAMVFDIQDAGSRAYTYVGTLSKVMEACAEHGIPIWVLDRPNPLGGVVMEGPVLEAPEWVSLVGIQPIPMRHGMTVGELARLFNARFLARPAALTVLPLTGWSRSLEFAQTGLPWVMPSPNMPTLDTARVYPGQVLLEGTNLSEGRGTTRPFELFGAPWIQGRELTDALNALRLPGVVFREAWFTPSFSKHRGELCGGSQIHVTDAARFRSVTTTLRLLQTVRRLYPDRLTFQGPTFDRLMGTATVRPLLESGADLAPALARIEGDLKAFDALRQPHLLYP
;
A
#
# COMPACT_ATOMS: atom_id res chain seq x y z
N MET A 1 -25.56 45.86 19.02
CA MET A 1 -25.03 47.24 19.16
C MET A 1 -23.59 47.24 18.76
N PRO A 2 -23.20 48.14 17.88
CA PRO A 2 -21.92 48.16 17.16
C PRO A 2 -20.94 49.15 17.79
N HIS A 3 -19.67 49.05 17.43
CA HIS A 3 -18.65 50.12 17.34
C HIS A 3 -17.28 49.46 17.07
N SER A 4 -16.41 49.96 16.29
CA SER A 4 -16.32 50.96 15.21
C SER A 4 -14.94 50.82 14.58
N GLU A 5 -14.87 51.09 13.31
CA GLU A 5 -13.65 51.18 12.49
C GLU A 5 -12.71 52.30 12.96
N ALA A 6 -11.43 52.13 12.70
CA ALA A 6 -10.51 53.28 12.52
C ALA A 6 -9.46 52.96 11.45
N PHE A 7 -9.66 53.56 10.29
CA PHE A 7 -8.69 53.73 9.21
C PHE A 7 -7.63 54.78 9.64
N ILE A 8 -6.35 54.50 9.34
CA ILE A 8 -5.36 55.59 9.16
C ILE A 8 -4.58 55.32 7.85
N ARG A 9 -4.86 56.19 6.86
CA ARG A 9 -4.00 56.40 5.70
C ARG A 9 -3.07 57.56 5.97
N GLY A 10 -1.80 57.50 5.49
CA GLY A 10 -0.93 58.65 5.31
C GLY A 10 0.16 58.34 4.28
N PRO A 11 0.29 59.18 3.23
CA PRO A 11 1.30 58.98 2.22
C PRO A 11 2.52 59.87 2.51
N ILE A 12 3.73 59.35 2.28
CA ILE A 12 4.94 60.21 2.22
C ILE A 12 5.54 60.12 0.82
N ARG A 13 5.44 61.24 0.07
CA ARG A 13 6.21 61.51 -1.12
C ARG A 13 7.46 62.31 -0.73
N GLY A 14 8.64 61.90 -1.20
CA GLY A 14 9.86 62.69 -1.20
C GLY A 14 10.64 62.52 -2.51
N PRO A 15 11.27 63.57 -3.09
CA PRO A 15 11.69 63.57 -4.47
C PRO A 15 13.10 63.03 -4.71
N ILE A 16 13.23 62.35 -5.85
CA ILE A 16 14.49 61.81 -6.38
C ILE A 16 15.23 62.98 -7.11
N ARG A 17 16.43 63.30 -6.63
CA ARG A 17 17.37 64.21 -7.36
C ARG A 17 18.23 63.36 -8.32
N GLY A 18 18.28 63.83 -9.57
CA GLY A 18 19.05 63.28 -10.65
C GLY A 18 20.56 63.47 -10.51
N LEU A 19 21.31 62.58 -11.09
CA LEU A 19 22.72 62.74 -11.44
C LEU A 19 22.89 62.37 -12.93
N GLY A 20 23.50 63.26 -13.63
CA GLY A 20 23.65 63.29 -15.08
C GLY A 20 24.69 62.34 -15.66
N PRO A 21 24.88 62.37 -16.97
CA PRO A 21 25.55 61.35 -17.76
C PRO A 21 27.08 61.47 -17.76
N ARG A 22 27.80 60.38 -17.62
CA ARG A 22 29.24 60.30 -17.90
C ARG A 22 29.52 59.35 -19.06
N SER A 23 30.10 59.97 -20.02
CA SER A 23 30.91 59.58 -21.19
C SER A 23 31.27 58.12 -21.45
N TRP A 24 31.04 57.74 -22.69
CA TRP A 24 31.47 56.57 -23.41
C TRP A 24 32.99 56.55 -23.62
N GLY A 25 33.64 55.50 -23.13
CA GLY A 25 34.97 55.08 -23.53
C GLY A 25 34.91 53.82 -24.40
N ARG A 26 35.34 53.92 -25.67
CA ARG A 26 35.52 52.82 -26.60
C ARG A 26 36.77 52.04 -26.27
N VAL A 27 36.66 50.71 -26.08
CA VAL A 27 37.70 49.69 -26.37
C VAL A 27 36.93 48.37 -26.43
N GLY A 28 36.81 47.66 -27.49
CA GLY A 28 37.78 46.94 -28.24
C GLY A 28 37.48 45.44 -28.22
N ARG A 29 36.92 44.92 -29.32
CA ARG A 29 37.11 43.58 -29.92
C ARG A 29 36.99 42.31 -29.12
N TRP A 30 35.97 41.53 -29.52
CA TRP A 30 35.98 40.08 -29.74
C TRP A 30 36.25 39.15 -28.53
N SER A 31 35.20 38.65 -27.93
CA SER A 31 35.18 37.32 -27.37
C SER A 31 33.89 36.64 -27.81
N ARG A 32 33.99 35.65 -28.67
CA ARG A 32 32.90 34.74 -29.05
C ARG A 32 32.46 33.97 -27.78
N ILE A 33 31.38 34.38 -27.19
CA ILE A 33 30.70 33.58 -26.20
C ILE A 33 30.04 32.44 -26.95
N ALA A 34 30.67 31.27 -26.90
CA ALA A 34 30.04 30.01 -27.27
C ALA A 34 28.89 29.80 -26.29
N LEU A 35 27.67 30.10 -26.72
CA LEU A 35 26.46 29.62 -26.05
C LEU A 35 26.49 28.10 -26.13
N GLY A 36 27.04 27.48 -25.09
CA GLY A 36 26.84 26.07 -24.86
C GLY A 36 25.36 25.81 -24.64
N TRP A 37 24.70 25.31 -25.66
CA TRP A 37 23.41 24.68 -25.51
C TRP A 37 23.61 23.45 -24.63
N CYS A 38 23.42 23.59 -23.31
CA CYS A 38 23.09 22.46 -22.45
C CYS A 38 21.72 21.96 -22.94
N LEU A 39 21.72 21.05 -23.90
CA LEU A 39 20.63 20.13 -24.11
C LEU A 39 20.46 19.36 -22.80
N LEU A 40 19.62 19.89 -21.92
CA LEU A 40 18.93 19.05 -20.92
C LEU A 40 18.15 18.02 -21.74
N ALA A 41 18.77 16.88 -21.99
CA ALA A 41 18.05 15.70 -22.37
C ALA A 41 17.12 15.38 -21.19
N THR A 42 15.92 15.95 -21.19
CA THR A 42 14.81 15.41 -20.43
C THR A 42 14.68 13.98 -20.95
N VAL A 43 15.24 13.04 -20.22
CA VAL A 43 14.89 11.64 -20.40
C VAL A 43 13.38 11.61 -20.18
N LEU A 44 12.62 11.59 -21.26
CA LEU A 44 11.20 11.32 -21.23
C LEU A 44 11.07 9.92 -20.63
N GLN A 45 10.92 9.86 -19.33
CA GLN A 45 10.63 8.60 -18.64
C GLN A 45 9.32 8.10 -19.24
N ALA A 46 9.35 6.90 -19.81
CA ALA A 46 8.16 6.32 -20.40
C ALA A 46 7.04 6.31 -19.35
N GLU A 47 5.89 6.76 -19.75
CA GLU A 47 4.69 6.78 -18.90
C GLU A 47 4.41 5.38 -18.34
N VAL A 48 4.25 5.27 -17.03
CA VAL A 48 3.90 3.98 -16.44
C VAL A 48 2.44 3.67 -16.74
N ARG A 49 2.21 2.52 -17.39
CA ARG A 49 0.88 1.97 -17.65
C ARG A 49 0.70 0.67 -16.88
N THR A 50 -0.50 0.49 -16.34
CA THR A 50 -0.85 -0.68 -15.54
C THR A 50 -1.33 -1.85 -16.41
N GLY A 51 -1.43 -3.05 -15.82
CA GLY A 51 -2.07 -4.18 -16.48
C GLY A 51 -3.53 -3.90 -16.84
N ALA A 52 -4.22 -3.02 -16.09
CA ALA A 52 -5.57 -2.56 -16.43
C ALA A 52 -5.59 -1.74 -17.73
N ASP A 53 -4.62 -0.85 -17.93
CA ASP A 53 -4.48 -0.10 -19.17
C ASP A 53 -4.21 -1.03 -20.35
N ALA A 54 -3.38 -2.06 -20.15
CA ALA A 54 -3.11 -3.08 -21.17
C ALA A 54 -4.35 -3.88 -21.54
N LEU A 55 -5.17 -4.30 -20.57
CA LEU A 55 -6.44 -5.00 -20.82
C LEU A 55 -7.43 -4.14 -21.60
N LEU A 56 -7.57 -2.87 -21.23
CA LEU A 56 -8.50 -1.94 -21.86
C LEU A 56 -8.08 -1.58 -23.30
N ALA A 57 -6.79 -1.52 -23.58
CA ALA A 57 -6.24 -1.25 -24.91
C ALA A 57 -6.27 -2.47 -25.85
N ALA A 58 -6.43 -3.68 -25.31
CA ALA A 58 -6.42 -4.90 -26.11
C ALA A 58 -7.68 -5.02 -27.00
N ASP A 59 -7.46 -5.20 -28.32
CA ASP A 59 -8.51 -5.46 -29.30
C ASP A 59 -8.04 -6.52 -30.32
N PRO A 60 -8.61 -7.71 -30.34
CA PRO A 60 -9.64 -8.20 -29.43
C PRO A 60 -9.09 -8.45 -28.02
N SER A 61 -9.95 -8.34 -27.02
CA SER A 61 -9.58 -8.67 -25.64
C SER A 61 -9.21 -10.16 -25.50
N PRO A 62 -8.21 -10.48 -24.66
CA PRO A 62 -7.90 -11.87 -24.30
C PRO A 62 -9.04 -12.57 -23.54
N LEU A 63 -10.03 -11.81 -23.08
CA LEU A 63 -11.23 -12.27 -22.38
C LEU A 63 -12.45 -12.45 -23.29
N ARG A 64 -12.31 -12.27 -24.62
CA ARG A 64 -13.41 -12.32 -25.57
C ARG A 64 -14.29 -13.57 -25.40
N GLY A 65 -15.62 -13.34 -25.38
CA GLY A 65 -16.64 -14.37 -25.22
C GLY A 65 -16.76 -14.98 -23.83
N ARG A 66 -16.04 -14.46 -22.82
CA ARG A 66 -16.03 -15.00 -21.45
C ARG A 66 -16.96 -14.23 -20.51
N ARG A 67 -17.52 -14.93 -19.54
CA ARG A 67 -18.16 -14.35 -18.34
C ARG A 67 -17.07 -14.12 -17.30
N VAL A 68 -16.85 -12.87 -16.92
CA VAL A 68 -15.72 -12.44 -16.12
C VAL A 68 -16.17 -12.09 -14.70
N GLY A 69 -15.45 -12.64 -13.72
CA GLY A 69 -15.49 -12.16 -12.34
C GLY A 69 -14.34 -11.21 -12.08
N LEU A 70 -14.56 -10.10 -11.39
CA LEU A 70 -13.52 -9.11 -11.06
C LEU A 70 -13.30 -9.03 -9.55
N VAL A 71 -12.09 -9.34 -9.10
CA VAL A 71 -11.63 -9.04 -7.74
C VAL A 71 -11.06 -7.63 -7.74
N THR A 72 -11.66 -6.72 -6.99
CA THR A 72 -11.29 -5.30 -6.98
C THR A 72 -11.71 -4.57 -5.72
N ASN A 73 -11.19 -3.37 -5.55
CA ASN A 73 -11.55 -2.41 -4.53
C ASN A 73 -11.44 -0.97 -5.08
N PRO A 74 -11.50 0.12 -4.28
CA PRO A 74 -11.39 1.49 -4.81
C PRO A 74 -10.14 1.77 -5.63
N THR A 75 -9.07 1.00 -5.48
CA THR A 75 -7.83 1.17 -6.24
C THR A 75 -7.90 0.61 -7.66
N GLY A 76 -8.93 -0.15 -7.99
CA GLY A 76 -9.19 -0.67 -9.34
C GLY A 76 -9.67 0.44 -10.27
N VAL A 77 -8.79 1.37 -10.60
CA VAL A 77 -9.02 2.52 -11.46
C VAL A 77 -8.00 2.59 -12.58
N THR A 78 -8.40 3.26 -13.66
CA THR A 78 -7.50 3.71 -14.73
C THR A 78 -6.64 4.89 -14.23
N ARG A 79 -5.68 5.31 -15.04
CA ARG A 79 -4.89 6.50 -14.79
C ARG A 79 -5.73 7.76 -14.59
N ASP A 80 -6.86 7.85 -15.29
CA ASP A 80 -7.79 8.99 -15.23
C ASP A 80 -8.83 8.85 -14.11
N LEU A 81 -8.58 7.96 -13.14
CA LEU A 81 -9.44 7.67 -11.99
C LEU A 81 -10.83 7.10 -12.35
N GLU A 82 -11.02 6.58 -13.56
CA GLU A 82 -12.23 5.87 -13.91
C GLU A 82 -12.22 4.45 -13.33
N SER A 83 -13.35 4.04 -12.76
CA SER A 83 -13.50 2.67 -12.22
C SER A 83 -13.29 1.63 -13.31
N LEU A 84 -12.34 0.70 -13.08
CA LEU A 84 -12.15 -0.43 -14.00
C LEU A 84 -13.42 -1.26 -14.13
N ALA A 85 -14.15 -1.50 -13.05
CA ALA A 85 -15.40 -2.25 -13.10
C ALA A 85 -16.42 -1.63 -14.04
N LEU A 86 -16.56 -0.28 -14.03
CA LEU A 86 -17.42 0.44 -14.97
C LEU A 86 -16.92 0.29 -16.42
N ARG A 87 -15.63 0.42 -16.66
CA ARG A 87 -15.02 0.27 -17.98
C ARG A 87 -15.20 -1.15 -18.54
N LEU A 88 -15.01 -2.18 -17.70
CA LEU A 88 -15.23 -3.57 -18.11
C LEU A 88 -16.71 -3.87 -18.36
N ARG A 89 -17.63 -3.27 -17.60
CA ARG A 89 -19.07 -3.44 -17.79
C ARG A 89 -19.56 -2.88 -19.14
N GLN A 90 -18.87 -1.89 -19.68
CA GLN A 90 -19.16 -1.28 -20.98
C GLN A 90 -18.64 -2.08 -22.18
N ARG A 91 -17.73 -3.04 -21.97
CA ARG A 91 -17.20 -3.91 -23.03
C ARG A 91 -18.31 -4.80 -23.57
N LYS A 92 -18.24 -5.06 -24.87
CA LYS A 92 -19.21 -5.92 -25.57
C LYS A 92 -18.60 -7.23 -26.05
N ASP A 93 -17.29 -7.34 -26.00
CA ASP A 93 -16.55 -8.53 -26.43
C ASP A 93 -16.42 -9.60 -25.32
N PHE A 94 -16.73 -9.25 -24.07
CA PHE A 94 -16.93 -10.16 -22.94
C PHE A 94 -17.97 -9.58 -21.96
N GLU A 95 -18.35 -10.34 -20.95
CA GLU A 95 -19.37 -9.92 -19.98
C GLU A 95 -18.81 -9.91 -18.56
N LEU A 96 -18.80 -8.75 -17.88
CA LEU A 96 -18.56 -8.67 -16.43
C LEU A 96 -19.83 -9.12 -15.70
N VAL A 97 -19.75 -10.18 -14.89
CA VAL A 97 -20.93 -10.84 -14.29
C VAL A 97 -20.94 -10.82 -12.75
N ALA A 98 -19.81 -10.60 -12.11
CA ALA A 98 -19.71 -10.55 -10.65
C ALA A 98 -18.51 -9.73 -10.18
N LEU A 99 -18.65 -9.10 -9.00
CA LEU A 99 -17.56 -8.45 -8.28
C LEU A 99 -17.22 -9.22 -7.01
N TYR A 100 -15.95 -9.21 -6.64
CA TYR A 100 -15.41 -9.84 -5.46
C TYR A 100 -14.57 -8.83 -4.67
N GLY A 101 -15.02 -8.48 -3.45
CA GLY A 101 -14.34 -7.51 -2.59
C GLY A 101 -13.39 -8.18 -1.61
N PRO A 102 -12.14 -7.70 -1.47
CA PRO A 102 -11.23 -8.10 -0.40
C PRO A 102 -11.69 -7.56 0.95
N GLU A 103 -10.83 -7.61 1.97
CA GLU A 103 -11.01 -6.82 3.20
C GLU A 103 -11.32 -5.36 2.86
N HIS A 104 -12.14 -4.69 3.66
CA HIS A 104 -12.71 -3.36 3.41
C HIS A 104 -13.79 -3.30 2.30
N GLY A 105 -14.00 -4.37 1.54
CA GLY A 105 -15.00 -4.47 0.46
C GLY A 105 -14.61 -3.74 -0.83
N VAL A 106 -15.44 -3.90 -1.87
CA VAL A 106 -15.23 -3.25 -3.18
C VAL A 106 -15.25 -1.72 -3.08
N ARG A 107 -15.99 -1.16 -2.12
CA ARG A 107 -16.09 0.29 -1.91
C ARG A 107 -15.05 0.85 -0.92
N GLY A 108 -14.29 -0.01 -0.24
CA GLY A 108 -13.21 0.38 0.68
C GLY A 108 -13.64 1.13 1.93
N ASN A 109 -14.91 1.11 2.30
CA ASN A 109 -15.47 1.89 3.40
C ASN A 109 -15.58 1.14 4.73
N ALA A 110 -15.40 -0.17 4.74
CA ALA A 110 -15.40 -0.97 5.97
C ALA A 110 -14.08 -0.80 6.73
N GLN A 111 -14.14 -0.76 8.06
CA GLN A 111 -12.94 -0.72 8.89
C GLN A 111 -12.24 -2.10 8.91
N ALA A 112 -10.98 -2.12 9.38
CA ALA A 112 -10.22 -3.36 9.50
C ALA A 112 -10.96 -4.34 10.42
N GLY A 113 -11.13 -5.59 9.95
CA GLY A 113 -11.85 -6.63 10.68
C GLY A 113 -13.37 -6.62 10.53
N ASP A 114 -13.98 -5.57 9.95
CA ASP A 114 -15.41 -5.53 9.71
C ASP A 114 -15.85 -6.57 8.69
N LYS A 115 -16.92 -7.29 8.98
CA LYS A 115 -17.51 -8.24 8.05
C LYS A 115 -18.39 -7.53 7.04
N VAL A 116 -18.04 -7.61 5.78
CA VAL A 116 -18.86 -7.12 4.67
C VAL A 116 -19.67 -8.31 4.15
N GLY A 117 -20.99 -8.21 4.20
CA GLY A 117 -21.88 -9.24 3.64
C GLY A 117 -21.99 -9.16 2.11
N PHE A 118 -22.78 -10.09 1.53
CA PHE A 118 -23.21 -10.02 0.15
C PHE A 118 -23.97 -8.71 -0.12
N GLN A 119 -23.75 -8.11 -1.29
CA GLN A 119 -24.41 -6.89 -1.74
C GLN A 119 -24.81 -7.02 -3.21
N TRP A 120 -25.77 -6.20 -3.62
CA TRP A 120 -26.08 -5.94 -5.02
C TRP A 120 -25.57 -4.54 -5.39
N ASP A 121 -24.80 -4.43 -6.44
CA ASP A 121 -24.41 -3.12 -6.97
C ASP A 121 -25.47 -2.63 -7.97
N PRO A 122 -26.26 -1.60 -7.61
CA PRO A 122 -27.37 -1.14 -8.46
C PRO A 122 -26.87 -0.35 -9.69
N VAL A 123 -25.65 0.18 -9.67
CA VAL A 123 -25.06 0.95 -10.77
C VAL A 123 -24.58 0.00 -11.87
N LEU A 124 -23.88 -1.06 -11.48
CA LEU A 124 -23.38 -2.07 -12.39
C LEU A 124 -24.41 -3.14 -12.72
N GLY A 125 -25.44 -3.30 -11.89
CA GLY A 125 -26.41 -4.39 -12.01
C GLY A 125 -25.78 -5.75 -11.76
N LEU A 126 -24.88 -5.86 -10.77
CA LEU A 126 -24.08 -7.06 -10.51
C LEU A 126 -24.06 -7.49 -9.04
N PRO A 127 -23.96 -8.82 -8.78
CA PRO A 127 -23.67 -9.34 -7.46
C PRO A 127 -22.26 -8.96 -7.00
N LEU A 128 -22.16 -8.58 -5.71
CA LEU A 128 -20.93 -8.22 -5.04
C LEU A 128 -20.71 -9.17 -3.87
N PHE A 129 -19.73 -10.07 -4.03
CA PHE A 129 -19.34 -11.04 -3.03
C PHE A 129 -18.22 -10.52 -2.16
N SER A 130 -18.29 -10.73 -0.84
CA SER A 130 -17.18 -10.49 0.05
C SER A 130 -16.27 -11.70 0.12
N LEU A 131 -14.97 -11.49 -0.07
CA LEU A 131 -13.93 -12.49 0.16
C LEU A 131 -13.41 -12.45 1.61
N TYR A 132 -13.87 -11.49 2.42
CA TYR A 132 -13.49 -11.34 3.81
C TYR A 132 -14.53 -12.02 4.71
N GLY A 133 -14.28 -13.30 5.04
CA GLY A 133 -15.21 -14.13 5.78
C GLY A 133 -14.53 -15.33 6.43
N LYS A 134 -15.19 -16.47 6.43
CA LYS A 134 -14.67 -17.69 7.08
C LYS A 134 -13.45 -18.29 6.38
N THR A 135 -13.35 -18.18 5.07
CA THR A 135 -12.32 -18.85 4.24
C THR A 135 -11.32 -17.90 3.61
N PHE A 136 -11.59 -16.60 3.61
CA PHE A 136 -10.80 -15.55 2.93
C PHE A 136 -10.54 -15.82 1.44
N LYS A 137 -11.37 -16.69 0.82
CA LYS A 137 -11.30 -17.02 -0.61
C LYS A 137 -12.70 -17.17 -1.20
N PRO A 138 -12.85 -17.04 -2.54
CA PRO A 138 -14.11 -17.39 -3.19
C PRO A 138 -14.50 -18.84 -2.89
N THR A 139 -15.76 -19.06 -2.56
CA THR A 139 -16.30 -20.42 -2.46
C THR A 139 -16.69 -20.96 -3.83
N GLY A 140 -16.77 -22.28 -4.00
CA GLY A 140 -17.21 -22.90 -5.26
C GLY A 140 -18.50 -22.28 -5.82
N PRO A 141 -19.59 -22.16 -5.03
CA PRO A 141 -20.82 -21.54 -5.50
C PRO A 141 -20.69 -20.09 -5.96
N MET A 142 -19.81 -19.27 -5.36
CA MET A 142 -19.53 -17.91 -5.84
C MET A 142 -18.93 -17.89 -7.27
N LEU A 143 -18.34 -18.99 -7.69
CA LEU A 143 -17.67 -19.11 -8.98
C LEU A 143 -18.53 -19.85 -10.02
N THR A 144 -19.27 -20.89 -9.58
CA THR A 144 -19.91 -21.88 -10.48
C THR A 144 -21.41 -21.96 -10.34
N ASN A 145 -22.02 -21.24 -9.37
CA ASN A 145 -23.47 -21.21 -9.15
C ASN A 145 -23.93 -19.83 -8.64
N ILE A 146 -23.55 -18.77 -9.33
CA ILE A 146 -23.82 -17.38 -8.95
C ILE A 146 -25.32 -17.13 -8.82
N ALA A 147 -26.10 -17.49 -9.86
CA ALA A 147 -27.54 -17.28 -9.87
C ALA A 147 -28.24 -18.02 -8.72
N GLY A 148 -27.83 -19.27 -8.42
CA GLY A 148 -28.39 -20.03 -7.30
C GLY A 148 -28.06 -19.43 -5.94
N MET A 149 -26.90 -18.79 -5.79
CA MET A 149 -26.52 -18.12 -4.54
C MET A 149 -27.30 -16.84 -4.27
N VAL A 150 -27.58 -16.06 -5.31
CA VAL A 150 -28.03 -14.68 -5.15
C VAL A 150 -29.52 -14.48 -5.41
N ARG A 151 -30.15 -15.38 -6.15
CA ARG A 151 -31.60 -15.28 -6.47
C ARG A 151 -32.45 -15.26 -5.20
N GLY A 152 -33.32 -14.25 -5.10
CA GLY A 152 -34.16 -14.03 -3.92
C GLY A 152 -33.47 -13.36 -2.75
N SER A 153 -32.19 -13.01 -2.85
CA SER A 153 -31.52 -12.22 -1.81
C SER A 153 -32.04 -10.79 -1.76
N PRO A 154 -32.09 -10.15 -0.59
CA PRO A 154 -32.53 -8.76 -0.45
C PRO A 154 -31.77 -7.80 -1.36
N GLY A 155 -32.48 -6.89 -1.99
CA GLY A 155 -31.90 -5.86 -2.86
C GLY A 155 -31.65 -6.27 -4.32
N ILE A 156 -31.87 -7.54 -4.66
CA ILE A 156 -31.75 -8.00 -6.06
C ILE A 156 -33.09 -7.77 -6.78
N PRO A 157 -33.09 -7.07 -7.93
CA PRO A 157 -34.29 -6.94 -8.75
C PRO A 157 -34.79 -8.31 -9.21
N THR A 158 -36.10 -8.51 -9.18
CA THR A 158 -36.74 -9.79 -9.61
C THR A 158 -36.50 -10.13 -11.07
N ASN A 159 -36.23 -9.13 -11.90
CA ASN A 159 -35.91 -9.22 -13.32
C ASN A 159 -34.38 -9.19 -13.60
N ALA A 160 -33.53 -9.29 -12.56
CA ALA A 160 -32.09 -9.29 -12.75
C ALA A 160 -31.64 -10.48 -13.62
N VAL A 161 -30.86 -10.20 -14.64
CA VAL A 161 -30.19 -11.22 -15.44
C VAL A 161 -28.93 -11.65 -14.70
N LEU A 162 -28.92 -12.89 -14.23
CA LEU A 162 -27.82 -13.46 -13.44
C LEU A 162 -27.10 -14.53 -14.25
N ALA A 163 -25.80 -14.41 -14.34
CA ALA A 163 -24.98 -15.49 -14.90
C ALA A 163 -24.93 -16.68 -13.94
N GLU A 164 -24.85 -17.89 -14.49
CA GLU A 164 -24.70 -19.10 -13.68
C GLU A 164 -23.29 -19.21 -13.09
N ARG A 165 -22.27 -18.86 -13.88
CA ARG A 165 -20.85 -19.05 -13.50
C ARG A 165 -19.95 -18.00 -14.14
N ILE A 166 -18.73 -17.89 -13.65
CA ILE A 166 -17.66 -17.21 -14.37
C ILE A 166 -16.84 -18.19 -15.22
N ASP A 167 -16.26 -17.72 -16.31
CA ASP A 167 -15.34 -18.44 -17.19
C ASP A 167 -13.89 -17.95 -17.03
N ALA A 168 -13.73 -16.81 -16.38
CA ALA A 168 -12.45 -16.19 -16.11
C ALA A 168 -12.53 -15.32 -14.86
N MET A 169 -11.44 -15.28 -14.09
CA MET A 169 -11.24 -14.33 -12.99
C MET A 169 -10.25 -13.26 -13.40
N VAL A 170 -10.54 -12.00 -13.07
CA VAL A 170 -9.60 -10.88 -13.18
C VAL A 170 -9.31 -10.36 -11.77
N PHE A 171 -8.05 -10.09 -11.47
CA PHE A 171 -7.60 -9.49 -10.22
C PHE A 171 -6.97 -8.13 -10.50
N ASP A 172 -7.52 -7.06 -9.91
CA ASP A 172 -7.04 -5.69 -10.05
C ASP A 172 -7.14 -4.94 -8.72
N ILE A 173 -6.07 -4.97 -7.94
CA ILE A 173 -5.95 -4.29 -6.65
C ILE A 173 -4.53 -3.74 -6.50
N GLN A 174 -4.40 -2.47 -6.07
CA GLN A 174 -3.13 -1.88 -5.66
C GLN A 174 -2.75 -2.39 -4.28
N ASP A 175 -1.61 -3.06 -4.17
CA ASP A 175 -1.02 -3.47 -2.89
C ASP A 175 -0.26 -2.31 -2.21
N ALA A 176 0.02 -2.46 -0.92
CA ALA A 176 0.81 -1.51 -0.12
C ALA A 176 2.31 -1.87 -0.03
N GLY A 177 2.76 -2.95 -0.67
CA GLY A 177 4.16 -3.40 -0.65
C GLY A 177 4.56 -4.15 0.63
N SER A 178 3.58 -4.57 1.43
CA SER A 178 3.79 -5.22 2.73
C SER A 178 3.03 -6.54 2.84
N ARG A 179 3.69 -7.60 3.32
CA ARG A 179 3.07 -8.91 3.58
C ARG A 179 1.85 -8.80 4.50
N ALA A 180 1.93 -7.94 5.52
CA ALA A 180 0.87 -7.78 6.48
C ALA A 180 -0.38 -7.08 5.90
N TYR A 181 -0.27 -6.48 4.72
CA TYR A 181 -1.39 -5.91 4.01
C TYR A 181 -2.15 -7.02 3.27
N THR A 182 -3.38 -7.28 3.67
CA THR A 182 -4.13 -8.53 3.39
C THR A 182 -4.40 -8.83 1.91
N TYR A 183 -4.17 -7.88 1.01
CA TYR A 183 -4.46 -8.05 -0.42
C TYR A 183 -3.53 -9.05 -1.11
N VAL A 184 -2.29 -9.16 -0.65
CA VAL A 184 -1.35 -10.22 -1.08
C VAL A 184 -1.91 -11.60 -0.71
N GLY A 185 -2.47 -11.71 0.50
CA GLY A 185 -3.15 -12.92 0.96
C GLY A 185 -4.41 -13.22 0.15
N THR A 186 -5.21 -12.20 -0.15
CA THR A 186 -6.40 -12.31 -1.01
C THR A 186 -6.03 -12.85 -2.39
N LEU A 187 -4.96 -12.32 -3.02
CA LEU A 187 -4.44 -12.81 -4.30
C LEU A 187 -4.17 -14.32 -4.24
N SER A 188 -3.39 -14.76 -3.26
CA SER A 188 -3.04 -16.17 -3.07
C SER A 188 -4.28 -17.06 -2.94
N LYS A 189 -5.27 -16.63 -2.16
CA LYS A 189 -6.52 -17.37 -1.93
C LYS A 189 -7.46 -17.37 -3.13
N VAL A 190 -7.50 -16.32 -3.91
CA VAL A 190 -8.24 -16.28 -5.18
C VAL A 190 -7.59 -17.23 -6.19
N MET A 191 -6.26 -17.22 -6.31
CA MET A 191 -5.54 -18.14 -7.19
C MET A 191 -5.76 -19.61 -6.80
N GLU A 192 -5.73 -19.91 -5.50
CA GLU A 192 -6.05 -21.24 -4.97
C GLU A 192 -7.47 -21.70 -5.41
N ALA A 193 -8.48 -20.84 -5.20
CA ALA A 193 -9.86 -21.15 -5.62
C ALA A 193 -10.00 -21.33 -7.13
N CYS A 194 -9.32 -20.48 -7.92
CA CYS A 194 -9.31 -20.60 -9.38
C CYS A 194 -8.70 -21.92 -9.83
N ALA A 195 -7.60 -22.36 -9.22
CA ALA A 195 -6.95 -23.64 -9.52
C ALA A 195 -7.83 -24.84 -9.15
N GLU A 196 -8.52 -24.79 -7.99
CA GLU A 196 -9.44 -25.83 -7.53
C GLU A 196 -10.62 -26.03 -8.50
N HIS A 197 -11.13 -24.94 -9.10
CA HIS A 197 -12.31 -24.96 -9.97
C HIS A 197 -11.98 -24.89 -11.47
N GLY A 198 -10.70 -24.95 -11.85
CA GLY A 198 -10.26 -24.92 -13.25
C GLY A 198 -10.60 -23.60 -13.97
N ILE A 199 -10.67 -22.48 -13.23
CA ILE A 199 -10.98 -21.15 -13.76
C ILE A 199 -9.67 -20.41 -14.02
N PRO A 200 -9.38 -19.97 -15.26
CA PRO A 200 -8.20 -19.17 -15.54
C PRO A 200 -8.29 -17.80 -14.85
N ILE A 201 -7.12 -17.30 -14.40
CA ILE A 201 -7.00 -16.02 -13.71
C ILE A 201 -6.06 -15.07 -14.45
N TRP A 202 -6.52 -13.82 -14.63
CA TRP A 202 -5.73 -12.69 -15.14
C TRP A 202 -5.41 -11.75 -14.00
N VAL A 203 -4.13 -11.51 -13.74
CA VAL A 203 -3.65 -10.52 -12.77
C VAL A 203 -3.20 -9.29 -13.54
N LEU A 204 -3.90 -8.18 -13.30
CA LEU A 204 -3.56 -6.88 -13.87
C LEU A 204 -2.51 -6.24 -12.97
N ASP A 205 -1.25 -6.23 -13.42
CA ASP A 205 -0.16 -5.81 -12.55
C ASP A 205 -0.20 -4.31 -12.26
N ARG A 206 0.23 -3.97 -11.04
CA ARG A 206 0.32 -2.61 -10.52
C ARG A 206 1.67 -2.39 -9.84
N PRO A 207 2.21 -1.15 -9.85
CA PRO A 207 3.48 -0.85 -9.21
C PRO A 207 3.49 -1.22 -7.72
N ASN A 208 4.61 -1.75 -7.23
CA ASN A 208 4.82 -1.77 -5.79
C ASN A 208 5.06 -0.33 -5.31
N PRO A 209 4.25 0.22 -4.37
CA PRO A 209 4.38 1.62 -3.97
C PRO A 209 5.69 1.94 -3.26
N LEU A 210 6.35 0.92 -2.72
CA LEU A 210 7.64 1.02 -2.03
C LEU A 210 8.84 0.73 -2.94
N GLY A 211 8.61 0.60 -4.26
CA GLY A 211 9.61 0.14 -5.22
C GLY A 211 9.92 -1.36 -5.10
N GLY A 212 10.83 -1.84 -5.92
CA GLY A 212 11.19 -3.27 -6.01
C GLY A 212 12.60 -3.62 -5.52
N VAL A 213 13.41 -2.61 -5.14
CA VAL A 213 14.82 -2.80 -4.77
C VAL A 213 14.99 -3.30 -3.34
N VAL A 214 14.24 -2.70 -2.39
CA VAL A 214 14.42 -2.95 -0.96
C VAL A 214 13.46 -4.01 -0.45
N MET A 215 14.02 -4.98 0.25
CA MET A 215 13.28 -5.96 1.06
C MET A 215 13.62 -5.77 2.53
N GLU A 216 12.68 -5.99 3.44
CA GLU A 216 12.90 -5.82 4.88
C GLU A 216 12.07 -6.80 5.70
N GLY A 217 12.56 -7.04 6.91
CA GLY A 217 11.90 -7.88 7.91
C GLY A 217 11.95 -9.36 7.59
N PRO A 218 11.59 -10.22 8.54
CA PRO A 218 11.70 -11.66 8.37
C PRO A 218 10.79 -12.19 7.27
N VAL A 219 11.27 -13.21 6.58
CA VAL A 219 10.42 -14.11 5.79
C VAL A 219 9.50 -14.85 6.78
N LEU A 220 8.22 -14.98 6.42
CA LEU A 220 7.26 -15.68 7.26
C LEU A 220 7.70 -17.13 7.51
N GLU A 221 7.80 -17.52 8.75
CA GLU A 221 8.03 -18.92 9.16
C GLU A 221 6.70 -19.68 9.07
N ALA A 222 6.54 -20.47 8.00
CA ALA A 222 5.38 -21.33 7.76
C ALA A 222 5.66 -22.76 8.22
N PRO A 223 4.64 -23.52 8.66
CA PRO A 223 3.20 -23.15 8.74
C PRO A 223 2.80 -22.40 10.01
N GLU A 224 3.69 -22.24 10.98
CA GLU A 224 3.42 -21.81 12.35
C GLU A 224 2.72 -20.45 12.45
N TRP A 225 3.19 -19.48 11.63
CA TRP A 225 2.71 -18.10 11.66
C TRP A 225 1.81 -17.74 10.49
N VAL A 226 1.37 -18.75 9.72
CA VAL A 226 0.40 -18.51 8.63
C VAL A 226 -0.90 -17.96 9.19
N SER A 227 -1.31 -16.81 8.66
CA SER A 227 -2.52 -16.11 9.05
C SER A 227 -2.95 -15.14 7.92
N LEU A 228 -4.03 -14.38 8.11
CA LEU A 228 -4.46 -13.40 7.13
C LEU A 228 -3.40 -12.33 6.82
N VAL A 229 -2.58 -11.96 7.82
CA VAL A 229 -1.48 -10.98 7.68
C VAL A 229 -0.16 -11.62 7.21
N GLY A 230 -0.20 -12.88 6.79
CA GLY A 230 0.95 -13.61 6.26
C GLY A 230 0.54 -15.00 5.79
N ILE A 231 0.11 -15.14 4.53
CA ILE A 231 -0.37 -16.40 3.96
C ILE A 231 0.78 -17.18 3.32
N GLN A 232 1.74 -16.50 2.71
CA GLN A 232 2.86 -17.11 2.00
C GLN A 232 4.20 -16.68 2.62
N PRO A 233 5.25 -17.53 2.52
CA PRO A 233 6.58 -17.28 3.10
C PRO A 233 7.35 -16.22 2.29
N ILE A 234 6.97 -14.97 2.48
CA ILE A 234 7.60 -13.79 1.90
C ILE A 234 8.03 -12.81 3.01
N PRO A 235 8.97 -11.88 2.75
CA PRO A 235 9.39 -10.85 3.71
C PRO A 235 8.26 -9.88 4.06
N MET A 236 8.41 -9.15 5.15
CA MET A 236 7.47 -8.10 5.55
C MET A 236 7.34 -7.02 4.47
N ARG A 237 8.46 -6.48 3.98
CA ARG A 237 8.53 -5.67 2.75
C ARG A 237 9.11 -6.56 1.66
N HIS A 238 8.32 -6.96 0.70
CA HIS A 238 8.68 -8.04 -0.24
C HIS A 238 9.37 -7.57 -1.52
N GLY A 239 9.28 -6.28 -1.88
CA GLY A 239 9.95 -5.73 -3.05
C GLY A 239 9.51 -6.35 -4.38
N MET A 240 8.28 -6.77 -4.51
CA MET A 240 7.69 -7.37 -5.71
C MET A 240 6.38 -6.70 -6.08
N THR A 241 6.02 -6.69 -7.36
CA THR A 241 4.68 -6.29 -7.81
C THR A 241 3.67 -7.40 -7.57
N VAL A 242 2.37 -7.08 -7.67
CA VAL A 242 1.29 -8.07 -7.53
C VAL A 242 1.40 -9.18 -8.57
N GLY A 243 1.76 -8.84 -9.82
CA GLY A 243 1.97 -9.80 -10.89
C GLY A 243 3.17 -10.72 -10.64
N GLU A 244 4.27 -10.18 -10.11
CA GLU A 244 5.44 -10.97 -9.74
C GLU A 244 5.14 -11.89 -8.56
N LEU A 245 4.40 -11.43 -7.55
CA LEU A 245 3.93 -12.28 -6.45
C LEU A 245 3.02 -13.40 -6.96
N ALA A 246 2.11 -13.10 -7.89
CA ALA A 246 1.26 -14.13 -8.51
C ALA A 246 2.10 -15.23 -9.19
N ARG A 247 3.14 -14.85 -9.94
CA ARG A 247 4.06 -15.81 -10.56
C ARG A 247 4.81 -16.66 -9.52
N LEU A 248 5.34 -16.02 -8.48
CA LEU A 248 6.02 -16.71 -7.40
C LEU A 248 5.09 -17.70 -6.69
N PHE A 249 3.89 -17.26 -6.31
CA PHE A 249 2.92 -18.11 -5.60
C PHE A 249 2.51 -19.29 -6.46
N ASN A 250 2.22 -19.05 -7.74
CA ASN A 250 1.83 -20.09 -8.68
C ASN A 250 2.89 -21.17 -8.88
N ALA A 251 4.15 -20.77 -8.92
CA ALA A 251 5.27 -21.67 -9.17
C ALA A 251 5.77 -22.40 -7.93
N ARG A 252 5.59 -21.83 -6.71
CA ARG A 252 6.30 -22.31 -5.51
C ARG A 252 5.43 -22.64 -4.33
N PHE A 253 4.25 -22.00 -4.18
CA PHE A 253 3.52 -22.06 -2.93
C PHE A 253 2.10 -22.60 -3.03
N LEU A 254 1.49 -22.57 -4.22
CA LEU A 254 0.19 -23.20 -4.42
C LEU A 254 0.33 -24.70 -4.57
N ALA A 255 -0.53 -25.45 -3.87
CA ALA A 255 -0.56 -26.91 -4.00
C ALA A 255 -0.92 -27.39 -5.42
N ARG A 256 -1.72 -26.59 -6.14
CA ARG A 256 -2.07 -26.77 -7.54
C ARG A 256 -1.87 -25.45 -8.27
N PRO A 257 -1.09 -25.40 -9.33
CA PRO A 257 -0.91 -24.16 -10.10
C PRO A 257 -2.22 -23.76 -10.79
N ALA A 258 -2.51 -22.47 -10.76
CA ALA A 258 -3.62 -21.86 -11.51
C ALA A 258 -3.23 -21.63 -12.99
N ALA A 259 -4.20 -21.60 -13.88
CA ALA A 259 -4.00 -21.13 -15.25
C ALA A 259 -3.85 -19.58 -15.21
N LEU A 260 -2.64 -19.12 -14.89
CA LEU A 260 -2.31 -17.73 -14.62
C LEU A 260 -1.84 -17.00 -15.88
N THR A 261 -2.41 -15.83 -16.12
CA THR A 261 -1.90 -14.83 -17.05
C THR A 261 -1.66 -13.53 -16.28
N VAL A 262 -0.46 -12.96 -16.37
CA VAL A 262 -0.15 -11.63 -15.84
C VAL A 262 -0.12 -10.64 -16.99
N LEU A 263 -0.92 -9.57 -16.92
CA LEU A 263 -0.80 -8.42 -17.81
C LEU A 263 0.17 -7.43 -17.17
N PRO A 264 1.38 -7.25 -17.74
CA PRO A 264 2.43 -6.53 -17.07
C PRO A 264 2.25 -5.02 -17.14
N LEU A 265 3.02 -4.32 -16.28
CA LEU A 265 3.27 -2.88 -16.40
C LEU A 265 4.13 -2.57 -17.62
N THR A 266 4.01 -1.36 -18.11
CA THR A 266 5.01 -0.78 -19.03
C THR A 266 5.57 0.51 -18.44
N GLY A 267 6.83 0.83 -18.72
CA GLY A 267 7.48 2.05 -18.24
C GLY A 267 7.87 2.04 -16.74
N TRP A 268 7.61 0.96 -16.02
CA TRP A 268 8.03 0.83 -14.62
C TRP A 268 9.33 0.05 -14.47
N SER A 269 10.17 0.47 -13.52
CA SER A 269 11.35 -0.26 -13.06
C SER A 269 11.37 -0.34 -11.54
N ARG A 270 12.15 -1.27 -10.99
CA ARG A 270 12.26 -1.51 -9.54
C ARG A 270 12.72 -0.31 -8.74
N SER A 271 13.51 0.57 -9.35
CA SER A 271 14.03 1.78 -8.71
C SER A 271 13.00 2.91 -8.60
N LEU A 272 11.87 2.82 -9.32
CA LEU A 272 10.83 3.84 -9.28
C LEU A 272 9.96 3.72 -8.03
N GLU A 273 9.84 4.80 -7.29
CA GLU A 273 8.81 4.97 -6.28
C GLU A 273 7.47 5.33 -6.93
N PHE A 274 6.38 5.07 -6.23
CA PHE A 274 5.03 5.31 -6.74
C PHE A 274 4.82 6.76 -7.19
N ALA A 275 5.33 7.74 -6.44
CA ALA A 275 5.22 9.17 -6.80
C ALA A 275 5.84 9.50 -8.17
N GLN A 276 6.84 8.72 -8.61
CA GLN A 276 7.52 8.91 -9.89
C GLN A 276 6.78 8.24 -11.05
N THR A 277 5.79 7.38 -10.78
CA THR A 277 5.01 6.73 -11.83
C THR A 277 4.01 7.66 -12.51
N GLY A 278 3.68 8.78 -11.86
CA GLY A 278 2.62 9.69 -12.28
C GLY A 278 1.21 9.11 -12.15
N LEU A 279 1.06 7.93 -11.53
CA LEU A 279 -0.25 7.37 -11.22
C LEU A 279 -0.84 8.04 -9.96
N PRO A 280 -2.15 8.27 -9.91
CA PRO A 280 -2.79 8.81 -8.72
C PRO A 280 -2.80 7.79 -7.58
N TRP A 281 -2.52 8.24 -6.35
CA TRP A 281 -2.70 7.40 -5.17
C TRP A 281 -4.17 7.36 -4.79
N VAL A 282 -4.77 6.19 -4.88
CA VAL A 282 -6.11 5.92 -4.36
C VAL A 282 -5.96 5.12 -3.08
N MET A 283 -6.60 5.59 -2.00
CA MET A 283 -6.54 4.92 -0.69
C MET A 283 -7.02 3.47 -0.81
N PRO A 284 -6.16 2.48 -0.56
CA PRO A 284 -6.57 1.08 -0.62
C PRO A 284 -7.44 0.66 0.57
N SER A 285 -7.33 1.40 1.68
CA SER A 285 -8.15 1.21 2.88
C SER A 285 -8.27 2.51 3.67
N PRO A 286 -9.23 2.63 4.62
CA PRO A 286 -9.43 3.85 5.41
C PRO A 286 -8.19 4.32 6.19
N ASN A 287 -7.30 3.41 6.57
CA ASN A 287 -6.10 3.73 7.33
C ASN A 287 -4.81 3.72 6.48
N MET A 288 -4.93 3.86 5.16
CA MET A 288 -3.79 4.00 4.24
C MET A 288 -3.95 5.26 3.35
N PRO A 289 -4.06 6.46 3.96
CA PRO A 289 -4.43 7.68 3.24
C PRO A 289 -3.36 8.18 2.26
N THR A 290 -2.09 7.97 2.56
CA THR A 290 -0.99 8.56 1.79
C THR A 290 0.13 7.56 1.48
N LEU A 291 1.00 7.93 0.54
CA LEU A 291 2.23 7.18 0.27
C LEU A 291 3.19 7.20 1.48
N ASP A 292 3.18 8.27 2.28
CA ASP A 292 4.01 8.34 3.48
C ASP A 292 3.56 7.30 4.50
N THR A 293 2.23 7.13 4.65
CA THR A 293 1.66 6.03 5.44
C THR A 293 2.12 4.68 4.91
N ALA A 294 2.08 4.45 3.58
CA ALA A 294 2.52 3.19 2.99
C ALA A 294 4.01 2.91 3.25
N ARG A 295 4.87 3.95 3.22
CA ARG A 295 6.32 3.82 3.49
C ARG A 295 6.62 3.34 4.90
N VAL A 296 5.88 3.83 5.89
CA VAL A 296 6.12 3.46 7.31
C VAL A 296 5.39 2.18 7.71
N TYR A 297 4.34 1.79 6.99
CA TYR A 297 3.44 0.69 7.34
C TYR A 297 4.14 -0.66 7.56
N PRO A 298 5.10 -1.14 6.73
CA PRO A 298 5.70 -2.46 6.94
C PRO A 298 6.29 -2.67 8.33
N GLY A 299 6.83 -1.62 8.95
CA GLY A 299 7.31 -1.66 10.33
C GLY A 299 6.21 -1.29 11.33
N GLN A 300 5.51 -0.17 11.10
CA GLN A 300 4.58 0.39 12.07
C GLN A 300 3.36 -0.49 12.34
N VAL A 301 3.00 -1.41 11.44
CA VAL A 301 1.98 -2.42 11.70
C VAL A 301 2.30 -3.30 12.91
N LEU A 302 3.58 -3.47 13.28
CA LEU A 302 4.00 -4.21 14.47
C LEU A 302 3.46 -3.60 15.78
N LEU A 303 3.19 -2.30 15.79
CA LEU A 303 2.60 -1.64 16.96
C LEU A 303 1.20 -2.16 17.28
N GLU A 304 0.49 -2.74 16.31
CA GLU A 304 -0.80 -3.41 16.57
C GLU A 304 -0.66 -4.56 17.57
N GLY A 305 0.50 -5.19 17.61
CA GLY A 305 0.86 -6.23 18.58
C GLY A 305 1.40 -5.70 19.92
N THR A 306 1.22 -4.41 20.21
CA THR A 306 1.65 -3.76 21.46
C THR A 306 0.51 -2.93 22.07
N ASN A 307 0.75 -2.34 23.24
CA ASN A 307 -0.14 -1.35 23.83
C ASN A 307 0.13 0.09 23.38
N LEU A 308 1.03 0.31 22.41
CA LEU A 308 1.20 1.62 21.78
C LEU A 308 0.08 1.86 20.75
N SER A 309 -0.42 3.09 20.67
CA SER A 309 -1.23 3.51 19.53
C SER A 309 -0.34 3.63 18.31
N GLU A 310 -0.79 3.04 17.20
CA GLU A 310 -0.23 3.20 15.86
C GLU A 310 -0.88 4.37 15.10
N GLY A 311 -1.54 5.28 15.80
CA GLY A 311 -2.16 6.46 15.21
C GLY A 311 -3.50 6.21 14.50
N ARG A 312 -4.09 5.00 14.56
CA ARG A 312 -5.46 4.78 14.10
C ARG A 312 -6.41 5.68 14.90
N GLY A 313 -7.42 6.22 14.25
CA GLY A 313 -8.30 7.22 14.86
C GLY A 313 -7.74 8.65 14.83
N THR A 314 -6.63 8.86 14.13
CA THR A 314 -6.08 10.18 13.78
C THR A 314 -6.09 10.36 12.26
N THR A 315 -5.70 11.54 11.78
CA THR A 315 -5.53 11.83 10.35
C THR A 315 -4.22 11.27 9.76
N ARG A 316 -3.34 10.68 10.58
CA ARG A 316 -2.02 10.17 10.20
C ARG A 316 -1.76 8.78 10.80
N PRO A 317 -2.61 7.77 10.45
CA PRO A 317 -2.42 6.41 10.95
C PRO A 317 -1.04 5.89 10.52
N PHE A 318 -0.40 5.13 11.42
CA PHE A 318 0.95 4.57 11.29
C PHE A 318 2.09 5.60 11.20
N GLU A 319 1.83 6.84 10.83
CA GLU A 319 2.82 7.91 10.87
C GLU A 319 2.96 8.49 12.30
N LEU A 320 1.86 8.53 13.07
CA LEU A 320 1.82 8.87 14.48
C LEU A 320 1.85 7.60 15.33
N PHE A 321 2.59 7.67 16.43
CA PHE A 321 2.61 6.61 17.44
C PHE A 321 2.84 7.19 18.83
N GLY A 322 2.29 6.52 19.84
CA GLY A 322 2.42 6.99 21.22
C GLY A 322 1.48 6.30 22.19
N ALA A 323 1.45 6.81 23.42
CA ALA A 323 0.55 6.36 24.48
C ALA A 323 0.35 7.47 25.53
N PRO A 324 -0.67 7.38 26.41
CA PRO A 324 -0.90 8.39 27.46
C PRO A 324 0.23 8.51 28.47
N TRP A 325 1.02 7.47 28.63
CA TRP A 325 2.15 7.41 29.59
C TRP A 325 3.49 7.81 28.97
N ILE A 326 3.54 8.22 27.70
CA ILE A 326 4.78 8.64 27.03
C ILE A 326 4.97 10.15 27.18
N GLN A 327 6.19 10.55 27.52
CA GLN A 327 6.68 11.92 27.42
C GLN A 327 7.20 12.14 25.99
N GLY A 328 6.38 12.81 25.15
CA GLY A 328 6.64 12.93 23.70
C GLY A 328 8.03 13.49 23.39
N ARG A 329 8.46 14.54 24.11
CA ARG A 329 9.78 15.16 23.93
C ARG A 329 10.93 14.19 24.24
N GLU A 330 10.89 13.53 25.39
CA GLU A 330 11.91 12.58 25.81
C GLU A 330 12.08 11.44 24.79
N LEU A 331 10.96 10.85 24.35
CA LEU A 331 10.97 9.79 23.34
C LEU A 331 11.54 10.29 22.02
N THR A 332 11.10 11.45 21.54
CA THR A 332 11.52 12.02 20.26
C THR A 332 13.02 12.31 20.24
N ASP A 333 13.55 12.92 21.31
CA ASP A 333 14.98 13.23 21.43
C ASP A 333 15.81 11.92 21.47
N ALA A 334 15.36 10.91 22.20
CA ALA A 334 16.02 9.60 22.25
C ALA A 334 16.02 8.88 20.88
N LEU A 335 14.93 8.95 20.12
CA LEU A 335 14.85 8.37 18.80
C LEU A 335 15.74 9.09 17.78
N ASN A 336 15.75 10.42 17.78
CA ASN A 336 16.61 11.22 16.91
C ASN A 336 18.10 11.03 17.23
N ALA A 337 18.45 10.78 18.51
CA ALA A 337 19.83 10.45 18.92
C ALA A 337 20.36 9.16 18.29
N LEU A 338 19.48 8.24 17.85
CA LEU A 338 19.88 7.02 17.12
C LEU A 338 20.39 7.31 15.71
N ARG A 339 20.10 8.48 15.13
CA ARG A 339 20.51 8.90 13.79
C ARG A 339 20.17 7.85 12.72
N LEU A 340 18.96 7.29 12.80
CA LEU A 340 18.51 6.28 11.85
C LEU A 340 18.46 6.85 10.41
N PRO A 341 18.90 6.08 9.39
CA PRO A 341 18.99 6.58 8.03
C PRO A 341 17.63 6.95 7.46
N GLY A 342 17.52 8.11 6.82
CA GLY A 342 16.35 8.52 6.03
C GLY A 342 15.08 8.82 6.83
N VAL A 343 15.20 9.05 8.14
CA VAL A 343 14.06 9.34 9.00
C VAL A 343 14.40 10.38 10.06
N VAL A 344 13.43 11.22 10.38
CA VAL A 344 13.45 12.16 11.52
C VAL A 344 12.13 12.03 12.27
N PHE A 345 12.20 12.11 13.59
CA PHE A 345 11.05 12.06 14.47
C PHE A 345 10.72 13.47 14.96
N ARG A 346 9.43 13.81 14.94
CA ARG A 346 8.91 15.06 15.48
C ARG A 346 7.99 14.76 16.66
N GLU A 347 8.18 15.44 17.77
CA GLU A 347 7.24 15.36 18.91
C GLU A 347 5.81 15.61 18.45
N ALA A 348 4.89 14.76 18.91
CA ALA A 348 3.49 14.86 18.59
C ALA A 348 2.61 14.50 19.79
N TRP A 349 1.50 15.23 19.90
CA TRP A 349 0.43 14.94 20.85
C TRP A 349 -0.85 14.71 20.04
N PHE A 350 -1.61 13.66 20.37
CA PHE A 350 -2.81 13.32 19.63
C PHE A 350 -3.80 12.56 20.50
N THR A 351 -5.08 12.67 20.15
CA THR A 351 -6.18 11.95 20.81
C THR A 351 -6.88 11.08 19.78
N PRO A 352 -6.71 9.75 19.82
CA PRO A 352 -7.38 8.85 18.88
C PRO A 352 -8.91 8.92 19.05
N SER A 353 -9.64 8.95 17.94
CA SER A 353 -11.11 8.91 17.95
C SER A 353 -11.68 7.49 18.01
N PHE A 354 -10.86 6.48 17.68
CA PHE A 354 -11.18 5.05 17.82
C PHE A 354 -9.87 4.24 17.99
N SER A 355 -9.96 2.92 18.17
CA SER A 355 -8.84 2.00 18.42
C SER A 355 -8.22 2.22 19.81
N LYS A 356 -6.92 1.91 19.96
CA LYS A 356 -6.19 2.02 21.24
C LYS A 356 -6.18 3.46 21.74
N HIS A 357 -6.33 3.61 23.05
CA HIS A 357 -6.34 4.90 23.75
C HIS A 357 -7.38 5.91 23.22
N ARG A 358 -8.52 5.39 22.73
CA ARG A 358 -9.63 6.24 22.27
C ARG A 358 -10.03 7.29 23.31
N GLY A 359 -10.00 8.56 22.92
CA GLY A 359 -10.38 9.68 23.78
C GLY A 359 -9.33 10.11 24.79
N GLU A 360 -8.17 9.44 24.87
CA GLU A 360 -7.08 9.79 25.76
C GLU A 360 -6.01 10.60 25.02
N LEU A 361 -5.45 11.61 25.68
CA LEU A 361 -4.33 12.36 25.13
C LEU A 361 -3.05 11.52 25.20
N CYS A 362 -2.49 11.19 24.05
CA CYS A 362 -1.25 10.45 23.89
C CYS A 362 -0.09 11.38 23.59
N GLY A 363 0.99 11.25 24.35
CA GLY A 363 2.30 11.78 23.95
C GLY A 363 3.00 10.76 23.05
N GLY A 364 3.82 11.25 22.12
CA GLY A 364 4.54 10.37 21.19
C GLY A 364 5.30 11.14 20.12
N SER A 365 5.44 10.53 18.96
CA SER A 365 6.14 11.14 17.83
C SER A 365 5.42 10.88 16.51
N GLN A 366 5.69 11.76 15.55
CA GLN A 366 5.40 11.53 14.13
C GLN A 366 6.69 11.15 13.41
N ILE A 367 6.59 10.15 12.53
CA ILE A 367 7.67 9.71 11.66
C ILE A 367 7.65 10.57 10.40
N HIS A 368 8.79 11.17 10.05
CA HIS A 368 9.01 11.85 8.78
C HIS A 368 10.09 11.13 7.99
N VAL A 369 9.73 10.48 6.90
CA VAL A 369 10.68 9.86 5.99
C VAL A 369 11.32 10.98 5.13
N THR A 370 12.60 11.20 5.33
CA THR A 370 13.37 12.27 4.65
C THR A 370 14.16 11.76 3.45
N ASP A 371 14.42 10.44 3.40
CA ASP A 371 15.09 9.76 2.29
C ASP A 371 14.56 8.33 2.21
N ALA A 372 13.63 8.08 1.29
CA ALA A 372 12.96 6.80 1.16
C ALA A 372 13.90 5.68 0.67
N ALA A 373 14.97 5.99 -0.07
CA ALA A 373 15.95 5.01 -0.51
C ALA A 373 16.76 4.43 0.66
N ARG A 374 17.01 5.24 1.68
CA ARG A 374 17.77 4.87 2.89
C ARG A 374 16.89 4.41 4.03
N PHE A 375 15.63 4.81 4.06
CA PHE A 375 14.69 4.46 5.13
C PHE A 375 14.43 2.96 5.18
N ARG A 376 14.45 2.42 6.40
CA ARG A 376 14.18 1.00 6.70
C ARG A 376 13.08 0.92 7.74
N SER A 377 11.84 0.72 7.29
CA SER A 377 10.63 0.79 8.11
C SER A 377 10.65 -0.23 9.26
N VAL A 378 10.97 -1.50 8.95
CA VAL A 378 10.99 -2.57 9.96
C VAL A 378 12.10 -2.33 10.99
N THR A 379 13.31 -2.05 10.52
CA THR A 379 14.44 -1.75 11.41
C THR A 379 14.17 -0.53 12.28
N THR A 380 13.60 0.53 11.70
CA THR A 380 13.21 1.75 12.43
C THR A 380 12.23 1.42 13.56
N THR A 381 11.20 0.62 13.28
CA THR A 381 10.21 0.25 14.30
C THR A 381 10.79 -0.65 15.38
N LEU A 382 11.67 -1.57 15.05
CA LEU A 382 12.34 -2.39 16.06
C LEU A 382 13.21 -1.54 16.99
N ARG A 383 13.94 -0.56 16.46
CA ARG A 383 14.72 0.39 17.27
C ARG A 383 13.84 1.33 18.10
N LEU A 384 12.68 1.73 17.56
CA LEU A 384 11.67 2.47 18.29
C LEU A 384 11.18 1.65 19.50
N LEU A 385 10.78 0.41 19.31
CA LEU A 385 10.31 -0.48 20.39
C LEU A 385 11.40 -0.72 21.46
N GLN A 386 12.66 -0.91 21.06
CA GLN A 386 13.78 -0.96 22.02
C GLN A 386 13.92 0.33 22.82
N THR A 387 13.78 1.48 22.17
CA THR A 387 13.88 2.78 22.84
C THR A 387 12.74 2.98 23.83
N VAL A 388 11.51 2.66 23.44
CA VAL A 388 10.35 2.71 24.34
C VAL A 388 10.54 1.75 25.51
N ARG A 389 11.00 0.50 25.28
CA ARG A 389 11.27 -0.47 26.33
C ARG A 389 12.31 0.04 27.33
N ARG A 390 13.35 0.68 26.84
CA ARG A 390 14.41 1.26 27.69
C ARG A 390 13.92 2.44 28.53
N LEU A 391 13.10 3.33 27.96
CA LEU A 391 12.59 4.52 28.65
C LEU A 391 11.45 4.19 29.60
N TYR A 392 10.60 3.23 29.23
CA TYR A 392 9.37 2.86 29.93
C TYR A 392 9.28 1.34 30.17
N PRO A 393 10.20 0.75 30.95
CA PRO A 393 10.34 -0.72 31.05
C PRO A 393 9.08 -1.42 31.57
N ASP A 394 8.34 -0.77 32.48
CA ASP A 394 7.16 -1.34 33.12
C ASP A 394 5.84 -0.94 32.42
N ARG A 395 5.91 -0.19 31.32
CA ARG A 395 4.72 0.32 30.61
C ARG A 395 4.49 -0.35 29.29
N LEU A 396 5.54 -0.63 28.51
CA LEU A 396 5.39 -1.30 27.23
C LEU A 396 5.02 -2.77 27.41
N THR A 397 3.90 -3.18 26.82
CA THR A 397 3.45 -4.57 26.80
C THR A 397 3.24 -5.06 25.38
N PHE A 398 3.45 -6.36 25.15
CA PHE A 398 3.26 -7.04 23.89
C PHE A 398 2.06 -7.98 23.95
N GLN A 399 1.25 -7.98 22.89
CA GLN A 399 0.25 -9.02 22.64
C GLN A 399 0.93 -10.12 21.82
N GLY A 400 1.61 -11.04 22.51
CA GLY A 400 2.54 -11.99 21.93
C GLY A 400 2.06 -12.64 20.63
N PRO A 401 0.89 -13.36 20.61
CA PRO A 401 0.43 -14.02 19.38
C PRO A 401 0.15 -13.06 18.22
N THR A 402 -0.28 -11.82 18.50
CA THR A 402 -0.53 -10.82 17.46
C THR A 402 0.77 -10.28 16.92
N PHE A 403 1.72 -9.91 17.80
CA PHE A 403 3.02 -9.41 17.39
C PHE A 403 3.78 -10.45 16.56
N ASP A 404 3.83 -11.71 17.01
CA ASP A 404 4.56 -12.78 16.34
C ASP A 404 3.97 -13.12 14.97
N ARG A 405 2.62 -13.08 14.81
CA ARG A 405 1.97 -13.22 13.49
C ARG A 405 2.31 -12.08 12.54
N LEU A 406 2.29 -10.83 13.00
CA LEU A 406 2.67 -9.67 12.19
C LEU A 406 4.15 -9.74 11.80
N MET A 407 5.00 -10.07 12.76
CA MET A 407 6.43 -10.26 12.52
C MET A 407 6.71 -11.48 11.62
N GLY A 408 5.90 -12.53 11.72
CA GLY A 408 6.08 -13.79 10.98
C GLY A 408 7.07 -14.74 11.62
N THR A 409 7.50 -14.46 12.87
CA THR A 409 8.40 -15.25 13.69
C THR A 409 8.24 -14.88 15.15
N ALA A 410 8.45 -15.83 16.09
CA ALA A 410 8.48 -15.57 17.52
C ALA A 410 9.86 -15.18 18.06
N THR A 411 10.89 -15.13 17.24
CA THR A 411 12.29 -14.97 17.70
C THR A 411 12.63 -13.54 18.12
N VAL A 412 11.89 -12.51 17.64
CA VAL A 412 12.23 -11.11 17.86
C VAL A 412 11.59 -10.52 19.11
N ARG A 413 10.33 -10.89 19.39
CA ARG A 413 9.59 -10.34 20.54
C ARG A 413 10.30 -10.58 21.90
N PRO A 414 10.81 -11.77 22.24
CA PRO A 414 11.51 -11.98 23.51
C PRO A 414 12.75 -11.09 23.69
N LEU A 415 13.44 -10.76 22.60
CA LEU A 415 14.58 -9.84 22.63
C LEU A 415 14.13 -8.41 22.97
N LEU A 416 12.99 -7.98 22.39
CA LEU A 416 12.40 -6.67 22.70
C LEU A 416 11.89 -6.60 24.14
N GLU A 417 11.23 -7.66 24.62
CA GLU A 417 10.71 -7.77 26.00
C GLU A 417 11.81 -7.73 27.06
N SER A 418 12.91 -8.42 26.79
CA SER A 418 14.08 -8.43 27.71
C SER A 418 15.01 -7.24 27.57
N GLY A 419 14.86 -6.43 26.52
CA GLY A 419 15.80 -5.36 26.18
C GLY A 419 17.15 -5.86 25.64
N ALA A 420 17.22 -7.11 25.18
CA ALA A 420 18.41 -7.73 24.63
C ALA A 420 18.83 -7.10 23.28
N ASP A 421 20.07 -7.41 22.86
CA ASP A 421 20.57 -6.95 21.56
C ASP A 421 19.82 -7.62 20.41
N LEU A 422 19.39 -6.81 19.44
CA LEU A 422 18.74 -7.27 18.22
C LEU A 422 19.72 -7.67 17.11
N ALA A 423 21.01 -7.39 17.24
CA ALA A 423 21.97 -7.62 16.16
C ALA A 423 21.98 -9.08 15.65
N PRO A 424 21.92 -10.12 16.49
CA PRO A 424 21.86 -11.50 16.02
C PRO A 424 20.59 -11.81 15.21
N ALA A 425 19.43 -11.28 15.65
CA ALA A 425 18.16 -11.48 14.94
C ALA A 425 18.15 -10.73 13.61
N LEU A 426 18.67 -9.50 13.56
CA LEU A 426 18.80 -8.73 12.32
C LEU A 426 19.75 -9.40 11.32
N ALA A 427 20.88 -9.96 11.78
CA ALA A 427 21.79 -10.69 10.92
C ALA A 427 21.15 -11.96 10.33
N ARG A 428 20.33 -12.69 11.11
CA ARG A 428 19.55 -13.84 10.60
C ARG A 428 18.57 -13.37 9.52
N ILE A 429 17.80 -12.31 9.79
CA ILE A 429 16.85 -11.75 8.82
C ILE A 429 17.55 -11.38 7.50
N GLU A 430 18.73 -10.79 7.56
CA GLU A 430 19.51 -10.48 6.34
C GLU A 430 19.90 -11.74 5.56
N GLY A 431 20.26 -12.83 6.25
CA GLY A 431 20.51 -14.13 5.63
C GLY A 431 19.29 -14.67 4.90
N ASP A 432 18.12 -14.63 5.56
CA ASP A 432 16.84 -15.08 5.00
C ASP A 432 16.40 -14.23 3.81
N LEU A 433 16.64 -12.92 3.86
CA LEU A 433 16.37 -12.00 2.75
C LEU A 433 17.24 -12.30 1.52
N LYS A 434 18.50 -12.66 1.69
CA LYS A 434 19.38 -13.09 0.59
C LYS A 434 18.86 -14.37 -0.07
N ALA A 435 18.42 -15.35 0.75
CA ALA A 435 17.82 -16.57 0.24
C ALA A 435 16.52 -16.29 -0.52
N PHE A 436 15.67 -15.41 0.01
CA PHE A 436 14.45 -14.99 -0.67
C PHE A 436 14.74 -14.21 -1.96
N ASP A 437 15.76 -13.38 -1.99
CA ASP A 437 16.16 -12.67 -3.23
C ASP A 437 16.49 -13.66 -4.34
N ALA A 438 17.28 -14.69 -4.05
CA ALA A 438 17.55 -15.76 -5.01
C ALA A 438 16.29 -16.50 -5.45
N LEU A 439 15.33 -16.73 -4.52
CA LEU A 439 14.07 -17.39 -4.81
C LEU A 439 13.18 -16.56 -5.74
N ARG A 440 13.09 -15.24 -5.55
CA ARG A 440 12.20 -14.37 -6.34
C ARG A 440 12.71 -14.07 -7.76
N GLN A 441 14.05 -14.11 -7.98
CA GLN A 441 14.67 -13.72 -9.26
C GLN A 441 13.99 -14.30 -10.51
N PRO A 442 13.68 -15.62 -10.61
CA PRO A 442 13.03 -16.18 -11.81
C PRO A 442 11.60 -15.67 -12.04
N HIS A 443 11.00 -15.01 -11.05
CA HIS A 443 9.62 -14.55 -11.07
C HIS A 443 9.48 -13.05 -11.31
N LEU A 444 10.61 -12.32 -11.33
CA LEU A 444 10.64 -10.90 -11.62
C LEU A 444 10.28 -10.63 -13.09
N LEU A 445 9.59 -9.51 -13.34
CA LEU A 445 9.12 -9.08 -14.64
C LEU A 445 9.83 -7.81 -15.13
N TYR A 446 10.39 -7.07 -14.20
CA TYR A 446 10.91 -5.72 -14.48
C TYR A 446 12.36 -5.58 -14.05
N PRO A 447 13.14 -4.72 -14.72
CA PRO A 447 14.53 -4.43 -14.38
C PRO A 447 14.71 -3.66 -13.07
#